data_2305ec9ac034abe76894058906c5197f
#
_entry.id   2305ec9ac034abe76894058906c5197f
#
_cell.length_a   1.000
_cell.length_b   1.000
_cell.length_c   1.000
_cell.angle_alpha   90.00
_cell.angle_beta   90.00
_cell.angle_gamma   90.00
#
_symmetry.space_group_name_H-M   'P 1'
#
loop_
_entity.id
_entity.type
_entity.pdbx_description
1 polymer ?
#
loop_
_entity_poly.entity_id
_entity_poly.type
_entity_poly.pdbx_seq_one_letter_code
_entity_poly.pdbx_strand_id
1 'polypeptide(L)'
;MGSKGGLEYKKGFFDNEAAWLMLDVASSRLGVSVVDTANAISCGDVHVVSYSNEKFEYKQLDKDKLKSGLDPKVFQYVQSESKPTCTTDVSVFAIDDVAITGVKPEMNIQSLKDIRADSPYAHNIMQNWVSFDGDSVQGYLPDQEGFDQSGKQASKTNFMPGSAEEMVGHAIDMLKESYSSIKK
;
A
#
# COMPACT_ATOMS: atom_id res chain seq x y z
N MET A 1 -1.02 4.71 -9.56
CA MET A 1 -2.33 5.09 -10.15
C MET A 1 -3.37 4.80 -9.11
N GLY A 2 -3.99 5.84 -8.55
CA GLY A 2 -4.98 5.68 -7.51
C GLY A 2 -6.11 4.77 -7.98
N SER A 3 -6.55 3.89 -7.09
CA SER A 3 -7.68 3.02 -7.34
C SER A 3 -8.84 3.84 -7.88
N LYS A 4 -9.50 3.34 -8.90
CA LYS A 4 -10.79 3.85 -9.38
C LYS A 4 -11.91 3.64 -8.33
N GLY A 5 -11.54 3.53 -7.05
CA GLY A 5 -12.43 3.32 -5.95
C GLY A 5 -13.22 4.57 -5.65
N GLY A 6 -14.51 4.52 -5.81
CA GLY A 6 -15.44 5.50 -5.30
C GLY A 6 -16.03 6.50 -6.27
N LEU A 7 -15.51 6.66 -7.47
CA LEU A 7 -16.23 7.38 -8.51
C LEU A 7 -17.10 6.39 -9.27
N GLU A 8 -18.36 6.28 -8.91
CA GLU A 8 -19.35 5.77 -9.84
C GLU A 8 -19.31 6.69 -11.07
N TYR A 9 -18.76 6.19 -12.16
CA TYR A 9 -18.84 6.87 -13.46
C TYR A 9 -20.30 6.88 -13.88
N LYS A 10 -21.02 7.91 -13.49
CA LYS A 10 -22.33 8.17 -14.11
C LYS A 10 -22.07 8.36 -15.59
N LYS A 11 -22.85 7.65 -16.40
CA LYS A 11 -22.86 7.83 -17.84
C LYS A 11 -22.96 9.33 -18.13
N GLY A 12 -22.00 9.90 -18.88
CA GLY A 12 -21.92 11.34 -19.14
C GLY A 12 -20.96 12.14 -18.24
N PHE A 13 -20.28 11.53 -17.25
CA PHE A 13 -19.30 12.28 -16.46
C PHE A 13 -18.16 12.84 -17.32
N PHE A 14 -17.70 12.07 -18.31
CA PHE A 14 -16.65 12.50 -19.24
C PHE A 14 -17.15 13.35 -20.41
N ASP A 15 -18.47 13.42 -20.61
CA ASP A 15 -19.08 14.31 -21.59
C ASP A 15 -19.32 15.71 -21.00
N ASN A 16 -18.90 15.94 -19.75
CA ASN A 16 -19.08 17.19 -19.05
C ASN A 16 -17.80 18.02 -19.17
N GLU A 17 -17.90 19.18 -19.78
CA GLU A 17 -16.81 20.15 -19.96
C GLU A 17 -16.12 20.51 -18.63
N ALA A 18 -16.88 20.60 -17.53
CA ALA A 18 -16.33 20.84 -16.21
C ALA A 18 -15.44 19.71 -15.70
N ALA A 19 -15.74 18.45 -16.03
CA ALA A 19 -14.91 17.30 -15.65
C ALA A 19 -13.57 17.31 -16.38
N TRP A 20 -13.56 17.67 -17.66
CA TRP A 20 -12.34 17.84 -18.44
C TRP A 20 -11.50 19.01 -17.92
N LEU A 21 -12.13 20.12 -17.60
CA LEU A 21 -11.44 21.26 -17.00
C LEU A 21 -10.81 20.90 -15.65
N MET A 22 -11.52 20.15 -14.79
CA MET A 22 -10.96 19.65 -13.52
C MET A 22 -9.76 18.72 -13.75
N LEU A 23 -9.82 17.86 -14.74
CA LEU A 23 -8.71 16.99 -15.12
C LEU A 23 -7.49 17.78 -15.58
N ASP A 24 -7.70 18.79 -16.44
CA ASP A 24 -6.63 19.66 -16.92
C ASP A 24 -5.97 20.45 -15.78
N VAL A 25 -6.76 20.99 -14.87
CA VAL A 25 -6.24 21.70 -13.68
C VAL A 25 -5.45 20.75 -12.79
N ALA A 26 -5.96 19.56 -12.54
CA ALA A 26 -5.29 18.58 -11.68
C ALA A 26 -3.98 18.09 -12.33
N SER A 27 -4.00 17.75 -13.61
CA SER A 27 -2.81 17.28 -14.33
C SER A 27 -1.76 18.38 -14.48
N SER A 28 -2.18 19.64 -14.73
CA SER A 28 -1.27 20.78 -14.81
C SER A 28 -0.59 21.05 -13.47
N ARG A 29 -1.34 21.03 -12.37
CA ARG A 29 -0.76 21.19 -11.01
C ARG A 29 0.22 20.08 -10.68
N LEU A 30 -0.13 18.83 -10.99
CA LEU A 30 0.77 17.70 -10.79
C LEU A 30 2.03 17.84 -11.64
N GLY A 31 1.88 18.23 -12.92
CA GLY A 31 3.02 18.45 -13.82
C GLY A 31 3.98 19.51 -13.32
N VAL A 32 3.46 20.66 -12.88
CA VAL A 32 4.28 21.73 -12.28
C VAL A 32 4.99 21.22 -11.03
N SER A 33 4.28 20.55 -10.12
CA SER A 33 4.89 20.00 -8.91
C SER A 33 6.02 18.99 -9.19
N VAL A 34 5.84 18.14 -10.21
CA VAL A 34 6.88 17.20 -10.65
C VAL A 34 8.11 17.93 -11.19
N VAL A 35 7.92 18.94 -12.04
CA VAL A 35 9.02 19.74 -12.61
C VAL A 35 9.75 20.52 -11.51
N ASP A 36 9.03 21.16 -10.62
CA ASP A 36 9.62 21.92 -9.51
C ASP A 36 10.42 20.98 -8.59
N THR A 37 9.88 19.81 -8.28
CA THR A 37 10.60 18.80 -7.49
C THR A 37 11.86 18.34 -8.22
N ALA A 38 11.78 18.01 -9.51
CA ALA A 38 12.92 17.57 -10.29
C ALA A 38 14.04 18.64 -10.35
N ASN A 39 13.65 19.91 -10.49
CA ASN A 39 14.59 21.03 -10.50
C ASN A 39 15.23 21.33 -9.13
N ALA A 40 14.55 20.93 -8.05
CA ALA A 40 15.05 21.09 -6.69
C ALA A 40 15.99 19.95 -6.25
N ILE A 41 16.04 18.83 -6.97
CA ILE A 41 16.92 17.71 -6.66
C ILE A 41 18.36 18.08 -7.01
N SER A 42 19.23 18.06 -6.00
CA SER A 42 20.68 18.08 -6.23
C SER A 42 21.21 16.67 -6.19
N CYS A 43 21.92 16.28 -7.24
CA CYS A 43 22.60 14.98 -7.29
C CYS A 43 23.86 15.03 -6.41
N GLY A 44 24.09 13.97 -5.65
CA GLY A 44 25.27 13.74 -4.85
C GLY A 44 25.79 12.31 -5.04
N ASP A 45 26.89 12.00 -4.39
CA ASP A 45 27.41 10.65 -4.35
C ASP A 45 26.55 9.76 -3.46
N VAL A 46 26.33 8.52 -3.87
CA VAL A 46 25.70 7.48 -3.04
C VAL A 46 26.77 6.86 -2.16
N HIS A 47 26.56 6.85 -0.86
CA HIS A 47 27.53 6.35 0.11
C HIS A 47 27.17 4.96 0.61
N VAL A 48 25.89 4.68 0.78
CA VAL A 48 25.40 3.42 1.32
C VAL A 48 24.17 2.94 0.58
N VAL A 49 24.16 1.64 0.27
CA VAL A 49 22.99 0.94 -0.29
C VAL A 49 22.74 -0.30 0.57
N SER A 50 21.50 -0.53 0.94
CA SER A 50 21.10 -1.76 1.62
C SER A 50 19.83 -2.35 0.99
N TYR A 51 19.71 -3.67 1.11
CA TYR A 51 18.53 -4.40 0.67
C TYR A 51 18.24 -5.55 1.64
N SER A 52 16.99 -5.69 2.02
CA SER A 52 16.48 -6.86 2.73
C SER A 52 15.14 -7.29 2.16
N ASN A 53 14.86 -8.58 2.26
CA ASN A 53 13.58 -9.16 1.86
C ASN A 53 13.20 -10.24 2.85
N GLU A 54 12.00 -10.16 3.40
CA GLU A 54 11.49 -11.09 4.38
C GLU A 54 10.12 -11.62 4.00
N LYS A 55 9.80 -12.81 4.52
CA LYS A 55 8.47 -13.38 4.39
C LYS A 55 7.59 -12.88 5.52
N PHE A 56 6.47 -12.29 5.16
CA PHE A 56 5.41 -11.93 6.08
C PHE A 56 4.31 -12.99 6.03
N GLU A 57 3.98 -13.58 7.17
CA GLU A 57 2.91 -14.55 7.30
C GLU A 57 1.60 -13.86 7.65
N TYR A 58 0.52 -14.25 6.99
CA TYR A 58 -0.80 -13.70 7.25
C TYR A 58 -1.89 -14.78 7.23
N LYS A 59 -2.98 -14.53 7.93
CA LYS A 59 -4.15 -15.39 7.90
C LYS A 59 -5.09 -14.96 6.77
N GLN A 60 -5.56 -15.95 6.01
CA GLN A 60 -6.55 -15.69 4.95
C GLN A 60 -7.95 -15.50 5.52
N LEU A 61 -8.68 -14.56 4.92
CA LEU A 61 -10.10 -14.40 5.13
C LEU A 61 -10.85 -15.60 4.52
N ASP A 62 -11.70 -16.26 5.32
CA ASP A 62 -12.56 -17.34 4.82
C ASP A 62 -13.80 -16.75 4.14
N LYS A 63 -13.73 -16.61 2.82
CA LYS A 63 -14.84 -16.06 2.03
C LYS A 63 -16.08 -16.96 1.98
N ASP A 64 -15.93 -18.25 2.20
CA ASP A 64 -17.04 -19.19 2.17
C ASP A 64 -17.93 -19.05 3.39
N LYS A 65 -17.38 -18.49 4.47
CA LYS A 65 -18.11 -18.14 5.69
C LYS A 65 -18.73 -16.76 5.67
N LEU A 66 -18.39 -15.93 4.69
CA LEU A 66 -19.08 -14.67 4.45
C LEU A 66 -20.46 -15.00 3.85
N LYS A 67 -21.46 -15.20 4.70
CA LYS A 67 -22.81 -15.47 4.24
C LYS A 67 -23.29 -14.33 3.36
N SER A 68 -23.71 -14.66 2.14
CA SER A 68 -24.44 -13.75 1.27
C SER A 68 -25.69 -13.26 2.00
N GLY A 69 -25.81 -11.95 2.24
CA GLY A 69 -26.96 -11.31 2.87
C GLY A 69 -26.73 -10.68 4.25
N LEU A 70 -25.50 -10.65 4.75
CA LEU A 70 -25.17 -9.85 5.92
C LEU A 70 -25.09 -8.36 5.55
N ASP A 71 -25.68 -7.53 6.40
CA ASP A 71 -25.49 -6.08 6.34
C ASP A 71 -23.99 -5.80 6.23
N PRO A 72 -23.54 -5.04 5.22
CA PRO A 72 -22.13 -4.68 5.08
C PRO A 72 -21.51 -4.08 6.34
N LYS A 73 -22.32 -3.56 7.26
CA LYS A 73 -21.89 -3.00 8.54
C LYS A 73 -21.61 -4.06 9.61
N VAL A 74 -21.91 -5.31 9.35
CA VAL A 74 -21.72 -6.42 10.31
C VAL A 74 -20.91 -7.53 9.61
N PHE A 75 -19.68 -7.24 9.23
CA PHE A 75 -18.73 -8.28 8.89
C PHE A 75 -18.35 -9.03 10.18
N GLN A 76 -19.00 -10.15 10.44
CA GLN A 76 -18.47 -11.10 11.41
C GLN A 76 -17.31 -11.82 10.72
N TYR A 77 -16.11 -11.38 11.00
CA TYR A 77 -14.89 -12.05 10.56
C TYR A 77 -14.76 -13.36 11.32
N VAL A 78 -15.01 -14.44 10.66
CA VAL A 78 -14.76 -15.76 11.22
C VAL A 78 -13.35 -16.15 10.81
N GLN A 79 -12.45 -16.13 11.79
CA GLN A 79 -11.12 -16.67 11.61
C GLN A 79 -11.23 -18.15 11.25
N SER A 80 -10.71 -18.56 10.10
CA SER A 80 -10.65 -19.96 9.74
C SER A 80 -9.43 -20.59 10.39
N GLU A 81 -9.65 -21.35 11.44
CA GLU A 81 -8.60 -22.14 12.08
C GLU A 81 -8.02 -23.22 11.14
N SER A 82 -8.72 -23.53 10.07
CA SER A 82 -8.42 -24.62 9.14
C SER A 82 -7.67 -24.21 7.88
N LYS A 83 -7.53 -22.90 7.58
CA LYS A 83 -6.78 -22.46 6.39
C LYS A 83 -5.31 -22.26 6.73
N PRO A 84 -4.43 -22.74 5.85
CA PRO A 84 -3.00 -22.56 6.06
C PRO A 84 -2.67 -21.07 6.10
N THR A 85 -1.68 -20.73 6.90
CA THR A 85 -1.04 -19.40 6.87
C THR A 85 -0.48 -19.19 5.47
N CYS A 86 -0.75 -18.03 4.90
CA CYS A 86 -0.17 -17.62 3.63
C CYS A 86 1.00 -16.69 3.87
N THR A 87 1.90 -16.64 2.92
CA THR A 87 3.06 -15.76 2.98
C THR A 87 3.06 -14.77 1.84
N THR A 88 3.58 -13.60 2.10
CA THR A 88 3.91 -12.59 1.09
C THR A 88 5.30 -12.04 1.36
N ASP A 89 5.89 -11.36 0.39
CA ASP A 89 7.19 -10.74 0.57
C ASP A 89 7.02 -9.28 0.97
N VAL A 90 7.86 -8.86 1.92
CA VAL A 90 8.10 -7.47 2.27
C VAL A 90 9.57 -7.18 2.01
N SER A 91 9.86 -6.14 1.26
CA SER A 91 11.23 -5.75 0.91
C SER A 91 11.52 -4.34 1.39
N VAL A 92 12.73 -4.11 1.83
CA VAL A 92 13.26 -2.78 2.10
C VAL A 92 14.51 -2.57 1.27
N PHE A 93 14.50 -1.53 0.46
CA PHE A 93 15.66 -1.06 -0.27
C PHE A 93 15.96 0.36 0.18
N ALA A 94 17.18 0.62 0.60
CA ALA A 94 17.57 1.94 1.04
C ALA A 94 18.85 2.43 0.32
N ILE A 95 18.84 3.73 0.04
CA ILE A 95 19.98 4.47 -0.52
C ILE A 95 20.15 5.69 0.38
N ASP A 96 21.24 5.73 1.12
CA ASP A 96 21.54 6.78 2.11
C ASP A 96 20.36 7.04 3.06
N ASP A 97 19.66 8.15 2.93
CA ASP A 97 18.52 8.55 3.76
C ASP A 97 17.13 8.29 3.12
N VAL A 98 17.11 7.66 1.97
CA VAL A 98 15.89 7.29 1.25
C VAL A 98 15.63 5.81 1.41
N ALA A 99 14.43 5.43 1.84
CA ALA A 99 14.00 4.04 1.89
C ALA A 99 12.78 3.79 1.01
N ILE A 100 12.78 2.65 0.32
CA ILE A 100 11.68 2.15 -0.50
C ILE A 100 11.21 0.84 0.13
N THR A 101 9.99 0.85 0.64
CA THR A 101 9.33 -0.37 1.14
C THR A 101 8.50 -0.98 0.01
N GLY A 102 8.82 -2.20 -0.36
CA GLY A 102 8.12 -2.97 -1.38
C GLY A 102 7.19 -4.01 -0.75
N VAL A 103 5.94 -4.03 -1.18
CA VAL A 103 4.92 -5.00 -0.76
C VAL A 103 4.15 -5.52 -1.97
N LYS A 104 3.70 -6.77 -1.92
CA LYS A 104 2.91 -7.34 -3.03
C LYS A 104 1.44 -6.85 -3.04
N PRO A 105 0.73 -6.76 -1.89
CA PRO A 105 -0.64 -6.30 -1.87
C PRO A 105 -0.76 -4.78 -2.11
N GLU A 106 -1.91 -4.37 -2.63
CA GLU A 106 -2.25 -2.94 -2.78
C GLU A 106 -2.74 -2.39 -1.44
N MET A 107 -1.88 -1.64 -0.76
CA MET A 107 -2.15 -1.03 0.54
C MET A 107 -2.75 0.38 0.40
N ASN A 108 -3.42 0.84 1.45
CA ASN A 108 -3.95 2.20 1.54
C ASN A 108 -2.84 3.22 1.79
N ILE A 109 -3.13 4.48 1.46
CA ILE A 109 -2.21 5.61 1.71
C ILE A 109 -1.90 5.79 3.20
N GLN A 110 -2.78 5.35 4.10
CA GLN A 110 -2.54 5.42 5.54
C GLN A 110 -1.31 4.58 5.93
N SER A 111 -1.16 3.39 5.37
CA SER A 111 0.03 2.55 5.59
C SER A 111 1.35 3.27 5.29
N LEU A 112 1.40 4.07 4.20
CA LEU A 112 2.58 4.89 3.91
C LEU A 112 2.79 6.00 4.96
N LYS A 113 1.71 6.62 5.45
CA LYS A 113 1.81 7.65 6.48
C LYS A 113 2.34 7.06 7.79
N ASP A 114 1.90 5.87 8.15
CA ASP A 114 2.34 5.18 9.36
C ASP A 114 3.82 4.77 9.24
N ILE A 115 4.25 4.26 8.09
CA ILE A 115 5.66 4.01 7.81
C ILE A 115 6.49 5.29 7.95
N ARG A 116 6.02 6.42 7.39
CA ARG A 116 6.73 7.70 7.48
C ARG A 116 6.81 8.25 8.90
N ALA A 117 5.83 7.96 9.73
CA ALA A 117 5.81 8.42 11.13
C ALA A 117 6.88 7.72 11.98
N ASP A 118 7.12 6.44 11.74
CA ASP A 118 7.94 5.59 12.62
C ASP A 118 9.26 5.12 11.99
N SER A 119 9.48 5.39 10.70
CA SER A 119 10.71 5.07 10.01
C SER A 119 11.87 5.97 10.45
N PRO A 120 13.09 5.43 10.63
CA PRO A 120 14.28 6.23 10.89
C PRO A 120 14.84 6.96 9.67
N TYR A 121 14.37 6.63 8.46
CA TYR A 121 14.79 7.27 7.23
C TYR A 121 14.05 8.58 7.00
N ALA A 122 14.75 9.59 6.49
CA ALA A 122 14.18 10.90 6.23
C ALA A 122 13.11 10.87 5.12
N HIS A 123 13.32 10.01 4.12
CA HIS A 123 12.43 9.87 2.98
C HIS A 123 11.97 8.43 2.81
N ASN A 124 10.66 8.22 2.79
CA ASN A 124 10.06 6.91 2.65
C ASN A 124 9.09 6.86 1.47
N ILE A 125 9.25 5.84 0.66
CA ILE A 125 8.40 5.50 -0.48
C ILE A 125 7.85 4.09 -0.23
N MET A 126 6.57 3.90 -0.44
CA MET A 126 5.96 2.57 -0.47
C MET A 126 5.56 2.25 -1.90
N GLN A 127 5.94 1.07 -2.37
CA GLN A 127 5.65 0.63 -3.72
C GLN A 127 5.06 -0.78 -3.72
N ASN A 128 4.02 -0.97 -4.49
CA ASN A 128 3.55 -2.31 -4.83
C ASN A 128 4.51 -2.94 -5.83
N TRP A 129 5.10 -4.05 -5.43
CA TRP A 129 5.88 -4.86 -6.37
C TRP A 129 4.91 -5.71 -7.20
N VAL A 130 4.80 -5.40 -8.47
CA VAL A 130 4.27 -6.35 -9.42
C VAL A 130 5.37 -7.37 -9.66
N SER A 131 5.18 -8.59 -9.20
CA SER A 131 6.13 -9.66 -9.43
C SER A 131 6.27 -9.90 -10.94
N PHE A 132 7.51 -9.86 -11.44
CA PHE A 132 7.82 -10.15 -12.84
C PHE A 132 7.64 -11.62 -13.20
N ASP A 133 7.46 -12.50 -12.22
CA ASP A 133 7.28 -13.95 -12.40
C ASP A 133 5.82 -14.38 -12.61
N GLY A 134 4.92 -13.42 -12.80
CA GLY A 134 3.51 -13.69 -13.06
C GLY A 134 2.68 -14.06 -11.83
N ASP A 135 3.28 -14.10 -10.67
CA ASP A 135 2.57 -14.16 -9.41
C ASP A 135 1.79 -12.86 -9.21
N SER A 136 0.50 -12.97 -9.37
CA SER A 136 -0.44 -11.87 -9.35
C SER A 136 -0.29 -11.02 -8.09
N VAL A 137 -0.47 -9.73 -8.25
CA VAL A 137 -0.77 -8.80 -7.15
C VAL A 137 -1.72 -9.50 -6.18
N GLN A 138 -1.34 -9.63 -4.92
CA GLN A 138 -2.10 -10.39 -3.91
C GLN A 138 -3.43 -9.70 -3.53
N GLY A 139 -3.90 -8.77 -4.34
CA GLY A 139 -5.14 -8.03 -4.15
C GLY A 139 -4.99 -6.85 -3.19
N TYR A 140 -6.12 -6.38 -2.71
CA TYR A 140 -6.17 -5.24 -1.79
C TYR A 140 -5.84 -5.66 -0.37
N LEU A 141 -5.09 -4.81 0.34
CA LEU A 141 -4.86 -4.92 1.77
C LEU A 141 -5.32 -3.60 2.44
N PRO A 142 -6.62 -3.49 2.74
CA PRO A 142 -7.16 -2.34 3.45
C PRO A 142 -6.71 -2.36 4.92
N ASP A 143 -6.54 -1.17 5.48
CA ASP A 143 -6.40 -0.95 6.92
C ASP A 143 -7.70 -1.23 7.66
N GLN A 144 -7.68 -1.19 8.98
CA GLN A 144 -8.86 -1.46 9.80
C GLN A 144 -10.02 -0.51 9.47
N GLU A 145 -9.73 0.78 9.24
CA GLU A 145 -10.75 1.75 8.86
C GLU A 145 -11.41 1.38 7.52
N GLY A 146 -10.63 0.94 6.54
CA GLY A 146 -11.12 0.47 5.24
C GLY A 146 -12.03 -0.75 5.36
N PHE A 147 -11.77 -1.64 6.33
CA PHE A 147 -12.67 -2.74 6.65
C PHE A 147 -13.97 -2.25 7.31
N ASP A 148 -13.87 -1.36 8.29
CA ASP A 148 -15.01 -0.85 9.05
C ASP A 148 -15.99 -0.06 8.16
N GLN A 149 -15.46 0.64 7.17
CA GLN A 149 -16.26 1.35 6.18
C GLN A 149 -16.88 0.41 5.12
N SER A 150 -16.60 -0.89 5.18
CA SER A 150 -17.15 -1.89 4.24
C SER A 150 -16.91 -1.53 2.77
N GLY A 151 -15.77 -0.94 2.48
CA GLY A 151 -15.40 -0.48 1.15
C GLY A 151 -15.25 -1.62 0.13
N LYS A 152 -15.23 -1.25 -1.16
CA LYS A 152 -15.00 -2.19 -2.26
C LYS A 152 -13.72 -3.02 -2.08
N GLN A 153 -12.68 -2.42 -1.49
CA GLN A 153 -11.41 -3.09 -1.22
C GLN A 153 -11.58 -4.21 -0.18
N ALA A 154 -12.29 -3.93 0.93
CA ALA A 154 -12.60 -4.93 1.94
C ALA A 154 -13.38 -6.14 1.39
N SER A 155 -14.32 -5.91 0.45
CA SER A 155 -15.07 -7.00 -0.18
C SER A 155 -14.25 -7.88 -1.12
N LYS A 156 -13.08 -7.41 -1.55
CA LYS A 156 -12.20 -8.10 -2.51
C LYS A 156 -10.88 -8.58 -1.92
N THR A 157 -10.60 -8.24 -0.68
CA THR A 157 -9.39 -8.68 0.01
C THR A 157 -9.41 -10.17 0.33
N ASN A 158 -8.23 -10.76 0.44
CA ASN A 158 -8.02 -12.09 0.98
C ASN A 158 -7.40 -12.05 2.39
N PHE A 159 -7.09 -10.88 2.89
CA PHE A 159 -6.44 -10.67 4.17
C PHE A 159 -7.47 -10.49 5.28
N MET A 160 -7.10 -10.88 6.48
CA MET A 160 -7.87 -10.58 7.68
C MET A 160 -7.73 -9.10 8.05
N PRO A 161 -8.74 -8.50 8.72
CA PRO A 161 -8.60 -7.18 9.33
C PRO A 161 -7.39 -7.16 10.28
N GLY A 162 -6.68 -6.05 10.31
CA GLY A 162 -5.45 -5.90 11.09
C GLY A 162 -4.17 -6.35 10.37
N SER A 163 -4.29 -7.10 9.26
CA SER A 163 -3.09 -7.56 8.52
C SER A 163 -2.29 -6.42 7.90
N ALA A 164 -2.93 -5.28 7.58
CA ALA A 164 -2.21 -4.12 7.07
C ALA A 164 -1.33 -3.50 8.15
N GLU A 165 -1.86 -3.33 9.33
CA GLU A 165 -1.17 -2.80 10.49
C GLU A 165 -0.01 -3.71 10.93
N GLU A 166 -0.23 -5.03 10.93
CA GLU A 166 0.83 -6.01 11.20
C GLU A 166 1.95 -5.95 10.15
N MET A 167 1.61 -5.85 8.87
CA MET A 167 2.59 -5.73 7.79
C MET A 167 3.37 -4.41 7.85
N VAL A 168 2.70 -3.30 8.19
CA VAL A 168 3.34 -2.00 8.42
C VAL A 168 4.32 -2.09 9.58
N GLY A 169 3.93 -2.70 10.70
CA GLY A 169 4.82 -2.93 11.84
C GLY A 169 6.07 -3.73 11.45
N HIS A 170 5.89 -4.83 10.72
CA HIS A 170 6.99 -5.64 10.21
C HIS A 170 7.93 -4.83 9.29
N ALA A 171 7.38 -4.05 8.37
CA ALA A 171 8.16 -3.19 7.49
C ALA A 171 8.95 -2.13 8.27
N ILE A 172 8.37 -1.54 9.31
CA ILE A 172 9.04 -0.57 10.18
C ILE A 172 10.22 -1.22 10.93
N ASP A 173 10.06 -2.44 11.41
CA ASP A 173 11.14 -3.18 12.06
C ASP A 173 12.29 -3.45 11.08
N MET A 174 12.00 -3.90 9.88
CA MET A 174 12.99 -4.08 8.82
C MET A 174 13.72 -2.76 8.48
N LEU A 175 12.99 -1.63 8.43
CA LEU A 175 13.58 -0.30 8.21
C LEU A 175 14.54 0.09 9.34
N LYS A 176 14.19 -0.17 10.61
CA LYS A 176 15.04 0.09 11.77
C LYS A 176 16.30 -0.76 11.78
N GLU A 177 16.18 -2.04 11.43
CA GLU A 177 17.32 -2.96 11.31
C GLU A 177 18.26 -2.51 10.18
N SER A 178 17.71 -2.23 8.99
CA SER A 178 18.46 -1.70 7.85
C SER A 178 19.22 -0.43 8.24
N TYR A 179 18.54 0.54 8.83
CA TYR A 179 19.16 1.80 9.25
C TYR A 179 20.27 1.62 10.27
N SER A 180 20.08 0.71 11.22
CA SER A 180 21.09 0.40 12.25
C SER A 180 22.32 -0.29 11.66
N SER A 181 22.16 -1.05 10.58
CA SER A 181 23.27 -1.72 9.90
C SER A 181 24.14 -0.77 9.10
N ILE A 182 23.56 0.32 8.58
CA ILE A 182 24.23 1.33 7.76
C ILE A 182 25.08 2.30 8.61
N LYS A 183 24.68 2.53 9.87
CA LYS A 183 25.36 3.49 10.76
C LYS A 183 26.51 2.92 11.56
N LYS A 184 26.86 1.66 11.37
CA LYS A 184 28.04 1.03 11.97
C LYS A 184 29.26 1.22 11.09
#